data_6acd54f90ecf87dcd2c7125f9b36cbbc
#
_entry.id   6acd54f90ecf87dcd2c7125f9b36cbbc
#
_cell.length_a   1.000
_cell.length_b   1.000
_cell.length_c   1.000
_cell.angle_alpha   90.00
_cell.angle_beta   90.00
_cell.angle_gamma   90.00
#
_symmetry.space_group_name_H-M   'P 1'
#
loop_
_entity.id
_entity.type
_entity.pdbx_description
1 polymer ?
#
loop_
_entity_poly.entity_id
_entity_poly.type
_entity_poly.pdbx_seq_one_letter_code
_entity_poly.pdbx_strand_id
1 'polypeptide(L)'
;MFIAIMIAVIVQAKAQATFVLTDGRIEVNGERHETNNIYRYYQATTEYAQFLDPQMNIKEKYTLIGKPDIENNVATWLISGGLIRIDFNNWNICVYDGINKKIKVWAWIDKEKTKQYDKEHSN
;
A
#
# COMPACT_ATOMS: atom_id res chain seq x y z
N MET A 1 -0.75 16.83 11.65
CA MET A 1 -1.59 16.32 10.58
C MET A 1 -1.30 14.85 10.32
N PHE A 2 -2.32 14.02 10.43
CA PHE A 2 -2.13 12.58 10.30
C PHE A 2 -1.60 12.19 8.90
N ILE A 3 -2.19 12.73 7.84
CA ILE A 3 -1.76 12.42 6.48
C ILE A 3 -0.30 12.82 6.24
N ALA A 4 0.10 14.01 6.70
CA ALA A 4 1.47 14.48 6.53
C ALA A 4 2.46 13.59 7.29
N ILE A 5 2.11 13.12 8.49
CA ILE A 5 2.94 12.22 9.27
C ILE A 5 3.12 10.88 8.57
N MET A 6 2.04 10.33 8.01
CA MET A 6 2.09 9.06 7.29
C MET A 6 2.99 9.15 6.05
N ILE A 7 2.89 10.24 5.28
CA ILE A 7 3.75 10.44 4.12
C ILE A 7 5.20 10.58 4.55
N ALA A 8 5.48 11.33 5.62
CA ALA A 8 6.84 11.51 6.13
C ALA A 8 7.46 10.16 6.54
N VAL A 9 6.69 9.30 7.22
CA VAL A 9 7.18 7.97 7.63
C VAL A 9 7.55 7.14 6.40
N ILE A 10 6.72 7.17 5.36
CA ILE A 10 6.96 6.39 4.14
C ILE A 10 8.26 6.81 3.44
N VAL A 11 8.63 8.10 3.50
CA VAL A 11 9.84 8.59 2.81
C VAL A 11 11.10 8.55 3.67
N GLN A 12 10.99 8.22 4.95
CA GLN A 12 12.16 8.11 5.82
C GLN A 12 12.82 6.75 5.67
N ALA A 13 14.15 6.76 5.58
CA ALA A 13 14.94 5.60 5.15
C ALA A 13 14.78 4.38 6.01
N LYS A 14 14.44 4.25 7.14
CA LYS A 14 14.33 3.02 7.92
C LYS A 14 12.96 2.80 8.52
N ALA A 15 12.05 3.71 8.26
CA ALA A 15 10.70 3.61 8.78
C ALA A 15 9.86 2.69 7.90
N GLN A 16 9.06 1.85 8.54
CA GLN A 16 8.09 1.02 7.84
C GLN A 16 6.70 1.54 8.17
N ALA A 17 5.96 1.93 7.16
CA ALA A 17 4.56 2.32 7.31
C ALA A 17 3.67 1.12 7.07
N THR A 18 2.67 0.94 7.91
CA THR A 18 1.70 -0.15 7.78
C THR A 18 0.30 0.43 7.63
N PHE A 19 -0.40 -0.05 6.62
CA PHE A 19 -1.78 0.35 6.35
C PHE A 19 -2.66 -0.89 6.46
N VAL A 20 -3.78 -0.76 7.15
CA VAL A 20 -4.75 -1.85 7.27
C VAL A 20 -5.75 -1.71 6.12
N LEU A 21 -5.87 -2.76 5.34
CA LEU A 21 -6.76 -2.76 4.19
C LEU A 21 -8.12 -3.30 4.58
N THR A 22 -9.13 -2.83 3.89
CA THR A 22 -10.49 -3.33 4.03
C THR A 22 -10.98 -3.77 2.66
N ASP A 23 -12.21 -3.50 2.32
CA ASP A 23 -12.79 -4.00 1.07
C ASP A 23 -11.98 -3.59 -0.17
N GLY A 24 -11.87 -4.47 -1.12
CA GLY A 24 -11.19 -4.21 -2.37
C GLY A 24 -11.13 -5.46 -3.22
N ARG A 25 -10.34 -5.36 -4.29
CA ARG A 25 -10.22 -6.44 -5.27
C ARG A 25 -8.78 -6.60 -5.69
N ILE A 26 -8.39 -7.85 -5.87
CA ILE A 26 -7.11 -8.18 -6.47
C ILE A 26 -7.34 -9.10 -7.65
N GLU A 27 -6.40 -9.09 -8.57
CA GLU A 27 -6.38 -10.02 -9.68
C GLU A 27 -5.21 -10.98 -9.48
N VAL A 28 -5.50 -12.26 -9.40
CA VAL A 28 -4.49 -13.31 -9.27
C VAL A 28 -4.71 -14.29 -10.41
N ASN A 29 -3.71 -14.45 -11.26
CA ASN A 29 -3.78 -15.35 -12.43
C ASN A 29 -5.01 -15.09 -13.32
N GLY A 30 -5.37 -13.82 -13.47
CA GLY A 30 -6.51 -13.43 -14.30
C GLY A 30 -7.85 -13.47 -13.62
N GLU A 31 -7.93 -13.91 -12.36
CA GLU A 31 -9.17 -13.99 -11.61
C GLU A 31 -9.24 -12.90 -10.54
N ARG A 32 -10.44 -12.37 -10.31
CA ARG A 32 -10.69 -11.37 -9.28
C ARG A 32 -11.06 -12.02 -7.97
N HIS A 33 -10.48 -11.50 -6.88
CA HIS A 33 -10.75 -11.97 -5.53
C HIS A 33 -10.99 -10.78 -4.60
N GLU A 34 -11.71 -11.03 -3.50
CA GLU A 34 -11.84 -10.04 -2.43
C GLU A 34 -10.50 -9.82 -1.75
N THR A 35 -10.11 -8.55 -1.58
CA THR A 35 -8.79 -8.23 -1.05
C THR A 35 -8.62 -8.65 0.40
N ASN A 36 -9.63 -8.42 1.24
CA ASN A 36 -9.52 -8.58 2.69
C ASN A 36 -9.24 -10.00 3.17
N ASN A 37 -9.50 -11.01 2.34
CA ASN A 37 -9.19 -12.40 2.68
C ASN A 37 -7.80 -12.81 2.23
N ILE A 38 -7.19 -12.04 1.34
CA ILE A 38 -5.89 -12.35 0.75
C ILE A 38 -4.85 -11.32 1.17
N TYR A 39 -5.17 -10.03 1.05
CA TYR A 39 -4.31 -8.93 1.46
C TYR A 39 -5.01 -8.13 2.55
N ARG A 40 -4.49 -8.21 3.78
CA ARG A 40 -5.02 -7.44 4.90
C ARG A 40 -4.16 -6.22 5.21
N TYR A 41 -2.86 -6.31 4.96
CA TYR A 41 -1.93 -5.24 5.30
C TYR A 41 -1.08 -4.86 4.12
N TYR A 42 -0.76 -3.58 4.04
CA TYR A 42 0.24 -3.06 3.12
C TYR A 42 1.32 -2.40 3.93
N GLN A 43 2.58 -2.78 3.69
CA GLN A 43 3.73 -2.22 4.38
C GLN A 43 4.72 -1.69 3.37
N ALA A 44 5.29 -0.52 3.67
CA ALA A 44 6.27 0.09 2.79
C ALA A 44 7.40 0.74 3.57
N THR A 45 8.59 0.65 3.00
CA THR A 45 9.77 1.42 3.41
C THR A 45 10.19 2.26 2.20
N THR A 46 11.37 2.87 2.25
CA THR A 46 11.90 3.56 1.06
C THR A 46 12.42 2.60 0.00
N GLU A 47 12.59 1.33 0.32
CA GLU A 47 13.19 0.35 -0.58
C GLU A 47 12.20 -0.66 -1.15
N TYR A 48 11.18 -1.02 -0.40
CA TYR A 48 10.24 -2.05 -0.82
C TYR A 48 8.83 -1.76 -0.32
N ALA A 49 7.88 -2.43 -0.95
CA ALA A 49 6.49 -2.46 -0.53
C ALA A 49 6.00 -3.89 -0.58
N GLN A 50 5.09 -4.25 0.32
CA GLN A 50 4.60 -5.62 0.38
C GLN A 50 3.16 -5.68 0.88
N PHE A 51 2.45 -6.69 0.39
CA PHE A 51 1.11 -7.02 0.87
C PHE A 51 1.18 -8.29 1.71
N LEU A 52 0.46 -8.28 2.82
CA LEU A 52 0.44 -9.39 3.76
C LEU A 52 -1.00 -9.84 4.01
N ASP A 53 -1.15 -11.14 4.28
CA ASP A 53 -2.45 -11.69 4.62
C ASP A 53 -2.82 -11.41 6.08
N PRO A 54 -4.01 -11.85 6.56
CA PRO A 54 -4.41 -11.62 7.95
C PRO A 54 -3.47 -12.22 8.99
N GLN A 55 -2.68 -13.22 8.64
CA GLN A 55 -1.71 -13.85 9.53
C GLN A 55 -0.31 -13.24 9.38
N MET A 56 -0.19 -12.11 8.68
CA MET A 56 1.07 -11.39 8.45
C MET A 56 2.07 -12.15 7.57
N ASN A 57 1.60 -13.06 6.74
CA ASN A 57 2.44 -13.70 5.73
C ASN A 57 2.55 -12.81 4.50
N ILE A 58 3.77 -12.66 3.98
CA ILE A 58 4.00 -11.86 2.78
C ILE A 58 3.44 -12.59 1.57
N LYS A 59 2.50 -11.94 0.89
CA LYS A 59 1.85 -12.50 -0.29
C LYS A 59 2.40 -11.92 -1.59
N GLU A 60 2.85 -10.68 -1.54
CA GLU A 60 3.38 -9.97 -2.71
C GLU A 60 4.41 -8.96 -2.22
N LYS A 61 5.55 -8.86 -2.90
CA LYS A 61 6.59 -7.90 -2.53
C LYS A 61 7.14 -7.23 -3.78
N TYR A 62 7.32 -5.92 -3.70
CA TYR A 62 7.82 -5.10 -4.81
C TYR A 62 9.03 -4.32 -4.36
N THR A 63 10.04 -4.24 -5.23
CA THR A 63 11.16 -3.32 -5.03
C THR A 63 10.76 -1.97 -5.59
N LEU A 64 10.90 -0.93 -4.78
CA LEU A 64 10.57 0.43 -5.19
C LEU A 64 11.73 1.04 -5.97
N ILE A 65 11.38 1.77 -7.03
CA ILE A 65 12.36 2.42 -7.91
C ILE A 65 12.32 3.91 -7.62
N GLY A 66 13.38 4.42 -6.99
CA GLY A 66 13.48 5.84 -6.67
C GLY A 66 12.56 6.26 -5.54
N LYS A 67 12.40 7.56 -5.41
CA LYS A 67 11.54 8.15 -4.37
C LYS A 67 10.11 8.27 -4.86
N PRO A 68 9.13 8.28 -3.95
CA PRO A 68 7.75 8.49 -4.35
C PRO A 68 7.54 9.90 -4.88
N ASP A 69 6.65 10.02 -5.84
CA ASP A 69 6.14 11.31 -6.29
C ASP A 69 4.92 11.63 -5.43
N ILE A 70 4.98 12.72 -4.67
CA ILE A 70 3.90 13.11 -3.77
C ILE A 70 3.32 14.43 -4.25
N GLU A 71 2.05 14.40 -4.64
CA GLU A 71 1.35 15.56 -5.16
C GLU A 71 -0.12 15.49 -4.78
N ASN A 72 -0.65 16.58 -4.22
CA ASN A 72 -2.06 16.68 -3.82
C ASN A 72 -2.53 15.53 -2.91
N ASN A 73 -1.68 15.12 -1.96
CA ASN A 73 -1.94 14.02 -1.03
C ASN A 73 -2.09 12.66 -1.72
N VAL A 74 -1.46 12.50 -2.87
CA VAL A 74 -1.35 11.23 -3.57
C VAL A 74 0.12 10.87 -3.69
N ALA A 75 0.51 9.71 -3.21
CA ALA A 75 1.88 9.21 -3.31
C ALA A 75 1.93 8.12 -4.35
N THR A 76 2.89 8.23 -5.28
CA THR A 76 3.06 7.27 -6.38
C THR A 76 4.49 6.77 -6.37
N TRP A 77 4.66 5.46 -6.33
CA TRP A 77 5.96 4.78 -6.41
C TRP A 77 6.05 4.02 -7.72
N LEU A 78 7.23 4.04 -8.32
CA LEU A 78 7.49 3.20 -9.48
C LEU A 78 7.96 1.83 -9.03
N ILE A 79 7.49 0.80 -9.70
CA ILE A 79 7.95 -0.57 -9.56
C ILE A 79 8.28 -1.11 -10.95
N SER A 80 8.91 -2.28 -11.02
CA SER A 80 9.20 -2.89 -12.32
C SER A 80 7.89 -3.19 -13.04
N GLY A 81 7.69 -2.56 -14.19
CA GLY A 81 6.51 -2.79 -15.02
C GLY A 81 5.22 -2.12 -14.57
N GLY A 82 5.28 -1.20 -13.59
CA GLY A 82 4.06 -0.55 -13.15
C GLY A 82 4.26 0.49 -12.08
N LEU A 83 3.22 0.72 -11.29
CA LEU A 83 3.29 1.67 -10.20
C LEU A 83 2.36 1.27 -9.04
N ILE A 84 2.66 1.81 -7.87
CA ILE A 84 1.79 1.71 -6.68
C ILE A 84 1.40 3.12 -6.32
N ARG A 85 0.12 3.36 -6.07
CA ARG A 85 -0.39 4.67 -5.69
C ARG A 85 -1.25 4.57 -4.46
N ILE A 86 -1.00 5.46 -3.49
CA ILE A 86 -1.87 5.65 -2.34
C ILE A 86 -2.49 7.04 -2.44
N ASP A 87 -3.81 7.07 -2.45
CA ASP A 87 -4.58 8.31 -2.47
C ASP A 87 -5.05 8.58 -1.04
N PHE A 88 -4.41 9.56 -0.38
CA PHE A 88 -4.76 9.92 0.99
C PHE A 88 -6.00 10.82 1.07
N ASN A 89 -6.51 11.31 -0.05
CA ASN A 89 -7.76 12.06 -0.06
C ASN A 89 -8.95 11.12 0.11
N ASN A 90 -8.88 9.95 -0.52
CA ASN A 90 -9.95 8.96 -0.51
C ASN A 90 -9.60 7.68 0.25
N TRP A 91 -8.36 7.57 0.74
CA TRP A 91 -7.87 6.42 1.50
C TRP A 91 -8.03 5.11 0.75
N ASN A 92 -7.39 5.05 -0.40
CA ASN A 92 -7.31 3.80 -1.16
C ASN A 92 -5.90 3.59 -1.70
N ILE A 93 -5.63 2.35 -2.07
CA ILE A 93 -4.37 1.94 -2.66
C ILE A 93 -4.64 1.22 -3.98
N CYS A 94 -3.75 1.43 -4.94
CA CYS A 94 -3.86 0.82 -6.26
C CYS A 94 -2.49 0.35 -6.71
N VAL A 95 -2.41 -0.86 -7.24
CA VAL A 95 -1.24 -1.34 -7.96
C VAL A 95 -1.63 -1.47 -9.42
N TYR A 96 -0.94 -0.71 -10.26
CA TYR A 96 -1.19 -0.69 -11.70
C TYR A 96 -0.09 -1.48 -12.42
N ASP A 97 -0.50 -2.43 -13.25
CA ASP A 97 0.39 -3.19 -14.11
C ASP A 97 0.44 -2.48 -15.46
N GLY A 98 1.55 -1.78 -15.72
CA GLY A 98 1.73 -1.02 -16.95
C GLY A 98 1.96 -1.90 -18.18
N ILE A 99 2.42 -3.14 -17.98
CA ILE A 99 2.65 -4.08 -19.08
C ILE A 99 1.33 -4.55 -19.65
N ASN A 100 0.42 -4.99 -18.78
CA ASN A 100 -0.90 -5.45 -19.18
C ASN A 100 -1.95 -4.34 -19.19
N LYS A 101 -1.57 -3.14 -18.76
CA LYS A 101 -2.41 -1.93 -18.74
C LYS A 101 -3.69 -2.12 -17.97
N LYS A 102 -3.57 -2.66 -16.75
CA LYS A 102 -4.72 -2.90 -15.89
C LYS A 102 -4.38 -2.71 -14.41
N ILE A 103 -5.42 -2.51 -13.61
CA ILE A 103 -5.30 -2.45 -12.17
C ILE A 103 -5.23 -3.88 -11.64
N LYS A 104 -4.13 -4.20 -10.97
CA LYS A 104 -3.90 -5.52 -10.38
C LYS A 104 -4.46 -5.62 -8.97
N VAL A 105 -4.34 -4.54 -8.20
CA VAL A 105 -4.85 -4.47 -6.82
C VAL A 105 -5.52 -3.13 -6.64
N TRP A 106 -6.68 -3.13 -6.03
CA TRP A 106 -7.34 -1.92 -5.57
C TRP A 106 -8.04 -2.23 -4.26
N ALA A 107 -7.78 -1.42 -3.24
CA ALA A 107 -8.37 -1.64 -1.94
C ALA A 107 -8.59 -0.32 -1.21
N TRP A 108 -9.61 -0.28 -0.37
CA TRP A 108 -9.77 0.79 0.60
C TRP A 108 -8.78 0.58 1.74
N ILE A 109 -8.26 1.68 2.28
CA ILE A 109 -7.46 1.69 3.49
C ILE A 109 -8.40 2.04 4.64
N ASP A 110 -8.42 1.20 5.67
CA ASP A 110 -9.18 1.49 6.88
C ASP A 110 -8.37 2.48 7.73
N LYS A 111 -8.78 3.73 7.68
CA LYS A 111 -8.06 4.83 8.33
C LYS A 111 -7.98 4.64 9.85
N GLU A 112 -9.07 4.24 10.48
CA GLU A 112 -9.12 4.10 11.94
C GLU A 112 -8.28 2.91 12.40
N LYS A 113 -8.38 1.78 11.72
CA LYS A 113 -7.56 0.62 12.05
C LYS A 113 -6.08 0.85 11.78
N THR A 114 -5.76 1.64 10.75
CA THR A 114 -4.38 2.02 10.47
C THR A 114 -3.81 2.87 11.60
N LYS A 115 -4.57 3.84 12.07
CA LYS A 115 -4.18 4.64 13.25
C LYS A 115 -3.97 3.78 14.47
N GLN A 116 -4.88 2.86 14.72
CA GLN A 116 -4.80 1.96 15.86
C GLN A 116 -3.57 1.07 15.78
N TYR A 117 -3.29 0.54 14.59
CA TYR A 117 -2.09 -0.27 14.36
C TYR A 117 -0.82 0.53 14.70
N ASP A 118 -0.73 1.75 14.19
CA ASP A 118 0.43 2.61 14.44
C ASP A 118 0.60 2.88 15.95
N LYS A 119 -0.49 3.14 16.63
CA LYS A 119 -0.48 3.40 18.07
C LYS A 119 -0.02 2.18 18.87
N GLU A 120 -0.46 0.99 18.47
CA GLU A 120 -0.11 -0.26 19.16
C GLU A 120 1.34 -0.69 18.89
N HIS A 121 1.93 -0.27 17.77
CA HIS A 121 3.27 -0.68 17.36
C HIS A 121 4.31 0.44 17.43
N SER A 122 3.93 1.62 17.92
CA SER A 122 4.89 2.70 18.14
C SER A 122 5.46 2.62 19.56
N ASN A 123 6.71 2.96 19.68
CA ASN A 123 7.39 3.00 20.99
C ASN A 123 7.52 4.41 21.48
#